data_5681c658c4d607f62ce322e17b0fe69d
#
_entry.id   5681c658c4d607f62ce322e17b0fe69d
#
_cell.length_a   1.000
_cell.length_b   1.000
_cell.length_c   1.000
_cell.angle_alpha   90.00
_cell.angle_beta   90.00
_cell.angle_gamma   90.00
#
_symmetry.space_group_name_H-M   'P 1'
#
loop_
_entity.id
_entity.type
_entity.pdbx_description
1 polymer ?
#
loop_
_entity_poly.entity_id
_entity_poly.type
_entity_poly.pdbx_seq_one_letter_code
_entity_poly.pdbx_strand_id
1 'polypeptide(L)'
;MSVYHIVINPAGASGRTNECWNIIKKELDTIGVNYEVHLSTLEHGIKEIMQELTSTNERVNIILIGGDGSMNLAVNGIVNFDKTYLGLIPCGSGNDLAKSLGIHGTEIECLHRILNDQNGKDLDVGVLTYHTRYDEKGNKVSDEPYSRRYNISSGIGYDAAISEQVQRSPWKKVLNAIHLGKLIYLFVGARLIFLHHHFKTKIQIDDQSYFYDKLLFIATMNEPYEGGGFKFCPTANPCDGILNACIADGLGRIDFFRIFPYAMKGEHGKFKGVSLKEGKQIHIQTEQPVWVHTDGEVEYKTDSVTYYLMDEKLHFLGW
;
A
#
# COMPACT_ATOMS: atom_id res chain seq x y z
N MET A 1 30.52 13.13 5.63
CA MET A 1 29.43 12.35 6.26
C MET A 1 28.19 12.49 5.40
N SER A 2 27.50 11.43 5.08
CA SER A 2 26.25 11.48 4.32
C SER A 2 25.19 12.23 5.13
N VAL A 3 24.42 13.09 4.45
CA VAL A 3 23.25 13.78 5.05
C VAL A 3 22.06 12.84 4.96
N TYR A 4 21.24 12.77 6.01
CA TYR A 4 19.95 12.08 6.01
C TYR A 4 18.83 13.10 5.86
N HIS A 5 17.94 12.88 4.88
CA HIS A 5 16.75 13.70 4.69
C HIS A 5 15.57 13.08 5.45
N ILE A 6 15.09 13.76 6.47
CA ILE A 6 13.98 13.29 7.30
C ILE A 6 12.68 13.84 6.73
N VAL A 7 11.85 12.97 6.15
CA VAL A 7 10.57 13.36 5.54
C VAL A 7 9.42 13.02 6.48
N ILE A 8 8.60 14.02 6.81
CA ILE A 8 7.56 13.90 7.84
C ILE A 8 6.24 14.48 7.33
N ASN A 9 5.14 13.79 7.60
CA ASN A 9 3.80 14.37 7.55
C ASN A 9 3.33 14.72 8.96
N PRO A 10 3.38 15.98 9.39
CA PRO A 10 3.01 16.38 10.75
C PRO A 10 1.55 16.05 11.12
N ALA A 11 0.65 16.05 10.12
CA ALA A 11 -0.76 15.72 10.32
C ALA A 11 -1.03 14.20 10.28
N GLY A 12 0.00 13.40 9.99
CA GLY A 12 -0.11 11.94 9.90
C GLY A 12 -0.48 11.29 11.23
N ALA A 13 -1.18 10.15 11.14
CA ALA A 13 -1.58 9.34 12.29
C ALA A 13 -2.23 10.13 13.44
N SER A 14 -3.03 11.15 13.12
CA SER A 14 -3.70 12.03 14.10
C SER A 14 -2.74 12.75 15.07
N GLY A 15 -1.55 13.14 14.60
CA GLY A 15 -0.54 13.88 15.35
C GLY A 15 0.57 13.02 15.98
N ARG A 16 0.42 11.69 16.01
CA ARG A 16 1.44 10.76 16.55
C ARG A 16 2.79 10.88 15.83
N THR A 17 2.78 11.26 14.54
CA THR A 17 4.01 11.47 13.77
C THR A 17 4.87 12.58 14.37
N ASN A 18 4.27 13.64 14.95
CA ASN A 18 5.00 14.70 15.66
C ASN A 18 5.65 14.20 16.96
N GLU A 19 4.96 13.34 17.72
CA GLU A 19 5.53 12.74 18.94
C GLU A 19 6.73 11.87 18.58
N CYS A 20 6.58 11.03 17.55
CA CYS A 20 7.64 10.20 17.01
C CYS A 20 8.84 11.06 16.57
N TRP A 21 8.60 12.14 15.82
CA TRP A 21 9.65 13.06 15.42
C TRP A 21 10.41 13.66 16.59
N ASN A 22 9.73 14.08 17.65
CA ASN A 22 10.39 14.66 18.82
C ASN A 22 11.34 13.67 19.53
N ILE A 23 11.01 12.39 19.53
CA ILE A 23 11.87 11.31 20.04
C ILE A 23 13.08 11.14 19.13
N ILE A 24 12.85 10.99 17.83
CA ILE A 24 13.89 10.78 16.82
C ILE A 24 14.86 11.95 16.75
N LYS A 25 14.36 13.19 16.80
CA LYS A 25 15.19 14.39 16.79
C LYS A 25 16.19 14.42 17.92
N LYS A 26 15.74 14.15 19.16
CA LYS A 26 16.62 14.11 20.33
C LYS A 26 17.74 13.08 20.16
N GLU A 27 17.41 11.92 19.62
CA GLU A 27 18.39 10.86 19.39
C GLU A 27 19.39 11.28 18.31
N LEU A 28 18.94 11.79 17.15
CA LEU A 28 19.80 12.30 16.08
C LEU A 28 20.77 13.38 16.58
N ASP A 29 20.27 14.34 17.37
CA ASP A 29 21.07 15.41 17.97
C ASP A 29 22.11 14.84 18.97
N THR A 30 21.74 13.80 19.74
CA THR A 30 22.63 13.17 20.73
C THR A 30 23.78 12.42 20.07
N ILE A 31 23.50 11.67 18.98
CA ILE A 31 24.53 10.89 18.28
C ILE A 31 25.29 11.68 17.22
N GLY A 32 24.89 12.94 16.97
CA GLY A 32 25.59 13.86 16.07
C GLY A 32 25.48 13.49 14.58
N VAL A 33 24.36 12.92 14.16
CA VAL A 33 24.07 12.63 12.75
C VAL A 33 23.76 13.92 12.01
N ASN A 34 24.30 14.09 10.82
CA ASN A 34 23.96 15.21 9.94
C ASN A 34 22.65 14.94 9.22
N TYR A 35 21.64 15.80 9.40
CA TYR A 35 20.32 15.63 8.80
C TYR A 35 19.66 16.93 8.38
N GLU A 36 18.72 16.86 7.44
CA GLU A 36 17.81 17.91 7.02
C GLU A 36 16.37 17.46 7.17
N VAL A 37 15.46 18.36 7.57
CA VAL A 37 14.05 18.04 7.86
C VAL A 37 13.15 18.64 6.82
N HIS A 38 12.28 17.82 6.24
CA HIS A 38 11.29 18.17 5.23
C HIS A 38 9.89 17.87 5.78
N LEU A 39 9.14 18.92 6.12
CA LEU A 39 7.76 18.82 6.61
C LEU A 39 6.78 18.96 5.43
N SER A 40 5.95 17.98 5.23
CA SER A 40 4.90 18.10 4.21
C SER A 40 3.79 19.04 4.64
N THR A 41 3.25 19.76 3.66
CA THR A 41 2.10 20.65 3.81
C THR A 41 1.00 20.25 2.81
N LEU A 42 -0.12 20.98 2.80
CA LEU A 42 -1.18 20.77 1.80
C LEU A 42 -0.75 21.20 0.39
N GLU A 43 0.13 22.19 0.30
CA GLU A 43 0.62 22.73 -0.97
C GLU A 43 1.88 22.02 -1.48
N HIS A 44 2.65 21.43 -0.56
CA HIS A 44 3.90 20.73 -0.82
C HIS A 44 3.91 19.42 -0.04
N GLY A 45 3.40 18.38 -0.66
CA GLY A 45 3.21 17.07 -0.03
C GLY A 45 4.47 16.19 -0.06
N ILE A 46 4.36 14.99 0.51
CA ILE A 46 5.45 14.00 0.52
C ILE A 46 5.91 13.69 -0.90
N LYS A 47 4.97 13.55 -1.85
CA LYS A 47 5.29 13.21 -3.23
C LYS A 47 6.21 14.26 -3.89
N GLU A 48 5.88 15.53 -3.73
CA GLU A 48 6.65 16.66 -4.26
C GLU A 48 8.03 16.74 -3.60
N ILE A 49 8.11 16.59 -2.27
CA ILE A 49 9.38 16.54 -1.52
C ILE A 49 10.27 15.41 -2.05
N MET A 50 9.71 14.22 -2.24
CA MET A 50 10.47 13.08 -2.76
C MET A 50 10.94 13.31 -4.21
N GLN A 51 10.13 13.95 -5.04
CA GLN A 51 10.54 14.33 -6.41
C GLN A 51 11.75 15.26 -6.40
N GLU A 52 11.74 16.27 -5.55
CA GLU A 52 12.87 17.20 -5.43
C GLU A 52 14.13 16.51 -4.92
N LEU A 53 14.04 15.76 -3.83
CA LEU A 53 15.18 15.09 -3.22
C LEU A 53 15.80 14.02 -4.12
N THR A 54 14.99 13.32 -4.89
CA THR A 54 15.45 12.16 -5.67
C THR A 54 15.71 12.48 -7.16
N SER A 55 15.55 13.75 -7.57
CA SER A 55 15.90 14.25 -8.92
C SER A 55 17.41 14.51 -9.05
N THR A 56 18.23 13.60 -8.57
CA THR A 56 19.70 13.70 -8.58
C THR A 56 20.34 12.39 -9.03
N ASN A 57 21.58 12.46 -9.47
CA ASN A 57 22.42 11.30 -9.78
C ASN A 57 23.32 10.89 -8.60
N GLU A 58 23.21 11.56 -7.47
CA GLU A 58 23.95 11.23 -6.27
C GLU A 58 23.07 10.39 -5.33
N ARG A 59 23.73 9.63 -4.44
CA ARG A 59 23.03 8.85 -3.41
C ARG A 59 22.30 9.77 -2.46
N VAL A 60 21.02 9.50 -2.24
CA VAL A 60 20.15 10.19 -1.29
C VAL A 60 19.69 9.20 -0.21
N ASN A 61 19.97 9.52 1.06
CA ASN A 61 19.50 8.72 2.18
C ASN A 61 18.30 9.42 2.82
N ILE A 62 17.16 8.75 2.83
CA ILE A 62 15.88 9.30 3.29
C ILE A 62 15.37 8.45 4.45
N ILE A 63 14.91 9.12 5.52
CA ILE A 63 14.16 8.50 6.60
C ILE A 63 12.74 9.06 6.57
N LEU A 64 11.78 8.24 6.22
CA LEU A 64 10.37 8.57 6.24
C LEU A 64 9.77 8.25 7.61
N ILE A 65 9.21 9.24 8.27
CA ILE A 65 8.45 9.05 9.50
C ILE A 65 6.96 9.08 9.16
N GLY A 66 6.30 7.91 9.16
CA GLY A 66 4.92 7.83 8.71
C GLY A 66 4.34 6.42 8.75
N GLY A 67 3.23 6.23 8.06
CA GLY A 67 2.57 4.93 7.85
C GLY A 67 2.48 4.58 6.36
N ASP A 68 1.67 3.56 6.04
CA ASP A 68 1.53 3.01 4.69
C ASP A 68 1.14 4.07 3.64
N GLY A 69 0.20 4.98 3.95
CA GLY A 69 -0.15 6.07 3.05
C GLY A 69 0.98 7.06 2.79
N SER A 70 1.82 7.38 3.81
CA SER A 70 3.02 8.19 3.62
C SER A 70 4.04 7.49 2.73
N MET A 71 4.18 6.18 2.91
CA MET A 71 5.06 5.35 2.08
C MET A 71 4.58 5.27 0.63
N ASN A 72 3.26 5.13 0.40
CA ASN A 72 2.69 5.18 -0.94
C ASN A 72 2.99 6.51 -1.65
N LEU A 73 2.79 7.65 -0.96
CA LEU A 73 3.14 8.96 -1.51
C LEU A 73 4.64 9.08 -1.81
N ALA A 74 5.49 8.59 -0.91
CA ALA A 74 6.94 8.64 -1.08
C ALA A 74 7.38 7.87 -2.33
N VAL A 75 6.95 6.62 -2.50
CA VAL A 75 7.31 5.80 -3.67
C VAL A 75 6.79 6.41 -4.97
N ASN A 76 5.61 7.03 -4.97
CA ASN A 76 5.08 7.72 -6.13
C ASN A 76 5.82 9.02 -6.47
N GLY A 77 6.62 9.55 -5.52
CA GLY A 77 7.47 10.73 -5.73
C GLY A 77 8.90 10.41 -6.15
N ILE A 78 9.40 9.19 -5.94
CA ILE A 78 10.79 8.85 -6.31
C ILE A 78 11.00 8.98 -7.83
N VAL A 79 12.04 9.71 -8.22
CA VAL A 79 12.47 9.90 -9.61
C VAL A 79 13.59 8.93 -9.97
N ASN A 80 14.60 8.81 -9.11
CA ASN A 80 15.77 7.96 -9.35
C ASN A 80 15.87 6.88 -8.25
N PHE A 81 15.39 5.69 -8.54
CA PHE A 81 15.38 4.56 -7.62
C PHE A 81 16.79 4.05 -7.29
N ASP A 82 17.68 3.99 -8.30
CA ASP A 82 19.05 3.50 -8.14
C ASP A 82 19.89 4.31 -7.15
N LYS A 83 19.50 5.55 -6.90
CA LYS A 83 20.21 6.47 -6.01
C LYS A 83 19.45 6.74 -4.70
N THR A 84 18.24 6.23 -4.57
CA THR A 84 17.37 6.48 -3.40
C THR A 84 17.44 5.34 -2.41
N TYR A 85 17.89 5.65 -1.20
CA TYR A 85 17.95 4.74 -0.06
C TYR A 85 16.93 5.22 0.99
N LEU A 86 15.87 4.44 1.19
CA LEU A 86 14.71 4.84 1.98
C LEU A 86 14.53 3.93 3.20
N GLY A 87 14.57 4.49 4.39
CA GLY A 87 14.18 3.81 5.63
C GLY A 87 12.82 4.30 6.14
N LEU A 88 12.06 3.43 6.79
CA LEU A 88 10.75 3.76 7.38
C LEU A 88 10.79 3.66 8.89
N ILE A 89 10.38 4.73 9.59
CA ILE A 89 10.01 4.69 11.00
C ILE A 89 8.47 4.64 11.08
N PRO A 90 7.90 3.46 11.43
CA PRO A 90 6.48 3.23 11.29
C PRO A 90 5.66 3.89 12.41
N CYS A 91 4.94 4.96 12.10
CA CYS A 91 4.08 5.70 13.03
C CYS A 91 2.58 5.67 12.66
N GLY A 92 2.20 4.90 11.64
CA GLY A 92 0.83 4.77 11.16
C GLY A 92 -0.06 3.88 12.02
N SER A 93 -1.35 3.78 11.66
CA SER A 93 -2.31 2.91 12.33
C SER A 93 -2.26 1.45 11.86
N GLY A 94 -1.96 1.22 10.56
CA GLY A 94 -1.84 -0.11 9.94
C GLY A 94 -0.43 -0.65 10.07
N ASN A 95 0.50 0.04 9.44
CA ASN A 95 1.91 -0.30 9.29
C ASN A 95 2.07 -1.70 8.69
N ASP A 96 1.28 -2.00 7.65
CA ASP A 96 1.27 -3.34 7.05
C ASP A 96 2.58 -3.63 6.32
N LEU A 97 3.22 -2.63 5.69
CA LEU A 97 4.56 -2.75 5.14
C LEU A 97 5.58 -3.13 6.23
N ALA A 98 5.63 -2.35 7.31
CA ALA A 98 6.56 -2.62 8.41
C ALA A 98 6.35 -4.01 9.01
N LYS A 99 5.08 -4.42 9.15
CA LYS A 99 4.72 -5.76 9.64
C LYS A 99 5.18 -6.86 8.68
N SER A 100 4.99 -6.69 7.38
CA SER A 100 5.41 -7.64 6.35
C SER A 100 6.93 -7.80 6.32
N LEU A 101 7.65 -6.70 6.47
CA LEU A 101 9.12 -6.67 6.52
C LEU A 101 9.69 -7.08 7.89
N GLY A 102 8.86 -7.37 8.89
CA GLY A 102 9.32 -7.69 10.24
C GLY A 102 9.96 -6.50 10.98
N ILE A 103 9.68 -5.28 10.56
CA ILE A 103 10.16 -4.06 11.23
C ILE A 103 9.33 -3.86 12.50
N HIS A 104 9.95 -4.04 13.63
CA HIS A 104 9.33 -3.92 14.96
C HIS A 104 10.29 -3.25 15.94
N GLY A 105 9.77 -2.89 17.11
CA GLY A 105 10.51 -2.19 18.17
C GLY A 105 10.13 -0.74 18.29
N THR A 106 10.90 0.00 19.09
CA THR A 106 10.72 1.44 19.31
C THR A 106 11.19 2.25 18.11
N GLU A 107 10.78 3.52 18.06
CA GLU A 107 11.21 4.48 17.04
C GLU A 107 12.75 4.61 17.01
N ILE A 108 13.38 4.59 18.19
CA ILE A 108 14.85 4.65 18.33
C ILE A 108 15.52 3.39 17.77
N GLU A 109 14.99 2.21 18.06
CA GLU A 109 15.52 0.96 17.51
C GLU A 109 15.39 0.90 15.98
N CYS A 110 14.27 1.40 15.42
CA CYS A 110 14.11 1.53 13.98
C CYS A 110 15.14 2.52 13.39
N LEU A 111 15.32 3.69 14.01
CA LEU A 111 16.33 4.65 13.59
C LEU A 111 17.73 4.05 13.56
N HIS A 112 18.15 3.37 14.63
CA HIS A 112 19.48 2.77 14.70
C HIS A 112 19.69 1.69 13.66
N ARG A 113 18.67 0.88 13.35
CA ARG A 113 18.76 -0.10 12.24
C ARG A 113 18.99 0.60 10.91
N ILE A 114 18.26 1.70 10.62
CA ILE A 114 18.43 2.48 9.39
C ILE A 114 19.83 3.08 9.31
N LEU A 115 20.30 3.71 10.38
CA LEU A 115 21.62 4.37 10.41
C LEU A 115 22.79 3.37 10.28
N ASN A 116 22.63 2.15 10.79
CA ASN A 116 23.65 1.10 10.72
C ASN A 116 23.63 0.32 9.39
N ASP A 117 22.58 0.48 8.60
CA ASP A 117 22.43 -0.19 7.30
C ASP A 117 22.97 0.69 6.17
N GLN A 118 24.12 0.33 5.61
CA GLN A 118 24.79 1.09 4.56
C GLN A 118 24.30 0.72 3.14
N ASN A 119 23.75 -0.46 2.97
CA ASN A 119 23.46 -1.00 1.64
C ASN A 119 21.96 -1.12 1.35
N GLY A 120 21.13 -1.31 2.38
CA GLY A 120 19.72 -1.65 2.21
C GLY A 120 19.50 -3.02 1.60
N LYS A 121 18.23 -3.39 1.49
CA LYS A 121 17.76 -4.52 0.70
C LYS A 121 16.87 -4.04 -0.43
N ASP A 122 16.91 -4.74 -1.55
CA ASP A 122 16.14 -4.40 -2.73
C ASP A 122 14.71 -4.89 -2.59
N LEU A 123 13.77 -3.94 -2.53
CA LEU A 123 12.34 -4.19 -2.54
C LEU A 123 11.76 -4.03 -3.93
N ASP A 124 10.89 -4.95 -4.30
CA ASP A 124 10.03 -4.83 -5.47
C ASP A 124 9.03 -3.69 -5.30
N VAL A 125 8.74 -2.98 -6.37
CA VAL A 125 7.74 -1.93 -6.40
C VAL A 125 6.67 -2.31 -7.42
N GLY A 126 5.44 -2.46 -6.96
CA GLY A 126 4.31 -2.74 -7.82
C GLY A 126 3.86 -1.51 -8.60
N VAL A 127 3.41 -1.72 -9.83
CA VAL A 127 2.80 -0.70 -10.69
C VAL A 127 1.41 -1.14 -11.08
N LEU A 128 0.46 -0.26 -10.88
CA LEU A 128 -0.89 -0.32 -11.44
C LEU A 128 -0.96 0.66 -12.61
N THR A 129 -1.34 0.18 -13.80
CA THR A 129 -1.65 1.04 -14.96
C THR A 129 -3.14 0.95 -15.27
N TYR A 130 -3.84 2.07 -15.12
CA TYR A 130 -5.20 2.26 -15.60
C TYR A 130 -5.18 2.43 -17.11
N HIS A 131 -5.98 1.66 -17.84
CA HIS A 131 -6.20 1.88 -19.29
C HIS A 131 -7.39 2.78 -19.54
N THR A 132 -8.32 2.83 -18.59
CA THR A 132 -9.49 3.70 -18.58
C THR A 132 -9.70 4.25 -17.19
N ARG A 133 -10.19 5.46 -17.07
CA ARG A 133 -10.51 6.08 -15.78
C ARG A 133 -11.92 6.64 -15.78
N TYR A 134 -12.64 6.38 -14.70
CA TYR A 134 -13.99 6.85 -14.47
C TYR A 134 -14.05 7.56 -13.11
N ASP A 135 -14.90 8.58 -13.01
CA ASP A 135 -15.19 9.26 -11.75
C ASP A 135 -16.07 8.37 -10.81
N GLU A 136 -16.37 8.89 -9.65
CA GLU A 136 -17.24 8.23 -8.67
C GLU A 136 -18.63 7.90 -9.19
N LYS A 137 -19.16 8.72 -10.11
CA LYS A 137 -20.50 8.56 -10.72
C LYS A 137 -20.49 7.58 -11.90
N GLY A 138 -19.29 7.12 -12.31
CA GLY A 138 -19.13 6.24 -13.47
C GLY A 138 -19.05 6.99 -14.80
N ASN A 139 -18.82 8.31 -14.80
CA ASN A 139 -18.55 9.05 -16.01
C ASN A 139 -17.10 8.85 -16.41
N LYS A 140 -16.86 8.63 -17.70
CA LYS A 140 -15.52 8.44 -18.24
C LYS A 140 -14.71 9.74 -18.12
N VAL A 141 -13.53 9.65 -17.52
CA VAL A 141 -12.59 10.76 -17.33
C VAL A 141 -11.52 10.75 -18.42
N SER A 142 -10.95 9.59 -18.73
CA SER A 142 -9.87 9.45 -19.72
C SER A 142 -9.67 8.02 -20.18
N ASP A 143 -9.16 7.86 -21.41
CA ASP A 143 -8.64 6.62 -22.01
C ASP A 143 -7.10 6.62 -22.08
N GLU A 144 -6.45 7.68 -21.65
CA GLU A 144 -5.01 7.72 -21.61
C GLU A 144 -4.50 6.87 -20.45
N PRO A 145 -3.48 6.03 -20.67
CA PRO A 145 -2.87 5.25 -19.60
C PRO A 145 -2.37 6.15 -18.46
N TYR A 146 -2.65 5.73 -17.24
CA TYR A 146 -2.20 6.41 -16.03
C TYR A 146 -1.68 5.39 -15.04
N SER A 147 -0.46 5.58 -14.55
CA SER A 147 0.18 4.61 -13.67
C SER A 147 0.38 5.15 -12.26
N ARG A 148 0.23 4.26 -11.29
CA ARG A 148 0.55 4.47 -9.88
C ARG A 148 1.42 3.33 -9.37
N ARG A 149 2.32 3.67 -8.45
CA ARG A 149 3.14 2.69 -7.72
C ARG A 149 2.49 2.30 -6.41
N TYR A 150 2.78 1.08 -5.96
CA TYR A 150 2.38 0.60 -4.65
C TYR A 150 3.47 -0.31 -4.06
N ASN A 151 3.52 -0.39 -2.73
CA ASN A 151 4.50 -1.21 -2.02
C ASN A 151 3.86 -2.51 -1.53
N ILE A 152 2.62 -2.44 -1.05
CA ILE A 152 1.94 -3.53 -0.34
C ILE A 152 1.00 -4.26 -1.29
N SER A 153 0.01 -3.54 -1.82
CA SER A 153 -1.09 -4.15 -2.56
C SER A 153 -1.85 -3.16 -3.43
N SER A 154 -2.59 -3.73 -4.37
CA SER A 154 -3.63 -3.03 -5.11
C SER A 154 -4.83 -3.94 -5.31
N GLY A 155 -6.01 -3.48 -4.92
CA GLY A 155 -7.24 -4.26 -4.98
C GLY A 155 -8.29 -3.66 -5.90
N ILE A 156 -9.15 -4.54 -6.46
CA ILE A 156 -10.28 -4.18 -7.33
C ILE A 156 -11.56 -4.77 -6.75
N GLY A 157 -12.63 -3.99 -6.81
CA GLY A 157 -13.99 -4.41 -6.46
C GLY A 157 -14.31 -4.13 -4.99
N TYR A 158 -14.77 -5.14 -4.25
CA TYR A 158 -15.24 -4.99 -2.87
C TYR A 158 -14.17 -4.42 -1.93
N ASP A 159 -12.95 -4.86 -2.04
CA ASP A 159 -11.81 -4.40 -1.27
C ASP A 159 -11.54 -2.90 -1.48
N ALA A 160 -11.44 -2.45 -2.73
CA ALA A 160 -11.31 -1.05 -3.07
C ALA A 160 -12.54 -0.21 -2.67
N ALA A 161 -13.73 -0.78 -2.71
CA ALA A 161 -14.95 -0.11 -2.25
C ALA A 161 -14.95 0.12 -0.73
N ILE A 162 -14.36 -0.79 0.06
CA ILE A 162 -14.13 -0.57 1.49
C ILE A 162 -13.18 0.60 1.69
N SER A 163 -12.05 0.59 1.01
CA SER A 163 -11.02 1.64 1.10
C SER A 163 -11.59 3.01 0.74
N GLU A 164 -12.39 3.11 -0.33
CA GLU A 164 -13.07 4.34 -0.75
C GLU A 164 -14.03 4.87 0.33
N GLN A 165 -14.89 4.00 0.88
CA GLN A 165 -15.82 4.44 1.92
C GLN A 165 -15.12 4.82 3.24
N VAL A 166 -14.05 4.12 3.61
CA VAL A 166 -13.25 4.48 4.78
C VAL A 166 -12.54 5.81 4.57
N GLN A 167 -11.99 6.05 3.37
CA GLN A 167 -11.31 7.30 3.03
C GLN A 167 -12.23 8.51 3.16
N ARG A 168 -13.50 8.39 2.75
CA ARG A 168 -14.53 9.45 2.86
C ARG A 168 -15.18 9.54 4.24
N SER A 169 -15.00 8.55 5.10
CA SER A 169 -15.69 8.51 6.38
C SER A 169 -15.17 9.57 7.35
N PRO A 170 -16.03 10.43 7.91
CA PRO A 170 -15.62 11.37 8.96
C PRO A 170 -15.16 10.66 10.23
N TRP A 171 -15.60 9.42 10.45
CA TRP A 171 -15.25 8.59 11.61
C TRP A 171 -13.81 8.07 11.56
N LYS A 172 -13.15 8.08 10.38
CA LYS A 172 -11.73 7.65 10.24
C LYS A 172 -10.82 8.43 11.21
N LYS A 173 -10.97 9.76 11.26
CA LYS A 173 -10.17 10.61 12.15
C LYS A 173 -10.44 10.31 13.63
N VAL A 174 -11.71 10.16 14.01
CA VAL A 174 -12.11 9.91 15.40
C VAL A 174 -11.62 8.54 15.88
N LEU A 175 -11.82 7.49 15.08
CA LEU A 175 -11.40 6.14 15.44
C LEU A 175 -9.88 5.97 15.45
N ASN A 176 -9.16 6.65 14.57
CA ASN A 176 -7.70 6.68 14.61
C ASN A 176 -7.19 7.35 15.90
N ALA A 177 -7.82 8.43 16.36
CA ALA A 177 -7.43 9.12 17.59
C ALA A 177 -7.55 8.25 18.85
N ILE A 178 -8.47 7.27 18.85
CA ILE A 178 -8.66 6.32 19.95
C ILE A 178 -8.06 4.93 19.68
N HIS A 179 -7.15 4.82 18.71
CA HIS A 179 -6.45 3.58 18.32
C HIS A 179 -7.38 2.46 17.81
N LEU A 180 -8.60 2.76 17.44
CA LEU A 180 -9.60 1.82 16.90
C LEU A 180 -9.77 1.95 15.38
N GLY A 181 -8.81 2.57 14.68
CA GLY A 181 -8.88 2.79 13.23
C GLY A 181 -9.11 1.53 12.40
N LYS A 182 -8.62 0.37 12.86
CA LYS A 182 -8.86 -0.92 12.17
C LYS A 182 -10.32 -1.36 12.21
N LEU A 183 -11.09 -0.99 13.24
CA LEU A 183 -12.49 -1.37 13.36
C LEU A 183 -13.38 -0.72 12.31
N ILE A 184 -12.99 0.44 11.77
CA ILE A 184 -13.76 1.08 10.70
C ILE A 184 -13.77 0.24 9.43
N TYR A 185 -12.65 -0.37 9.06
CA TYR A 185 -12.56 -1.26 7.89
C TYR A 185 -13.45 -2.49 8.06
N LEU A 186 -13.42 -3.09 9.26
CA LEU A 186 -14.29 -4.23 9.58
C LEU A 186 -15.78 -3.86 9.52
N PHE A 187 -16.16 -2.71 10.11
CA PHE A 187 -17.53 -2.26 10.14
C PHE A 187 -18.04 -1.88 8.73
N VAL A 188 -17.25 -1.14 7.96
CA VAL A 188 -17.56 -0.76 6.58
C VAL A 188 -17.64 -2.02 5.71
N GLY A 189 -16.70 -2.96 5.85
CA GLY A 189 -16.73 -4.23 5.15
C GLY A 189 -17.98 -5.03 5.47
N ALA A 190 -18.29 -5.23 6.75
CA ALA A 190 -19.50 -5.94 7.15
C ALA A 190 -20.79 -5.31 6.61
N ARG A 191 -20.84 -3.98 6.49
CA ARG A 191 -21.99 -3.28 5.88
C ARG A 191 -21.99 -3.46 4.37
N LEU A 192 -20.86 -3.27 3.70
CA LEU A 192 -20.77 -3.28 2.25
C LEU A 192 -21.04 -4.66 1.65
N ILE A 193 -20.74 -5.77 2.36
CA ILE A 193 -21.02 -7.10 1.83
C ILE A 193 -22.51 -7.34 1.54
N PHE A 194 -23.40 -6.56 2.17
CA PHE A 194 -24.83 -6.60 1.88
C PHE A 194 -25.25 -5.76 0.69
N LEU A 195 -24.44 -4.78 0.29
CA LEU A 195 -24.73 -3.79 -0.75
C LEU A 195 -23.91 -4.04 -2.01
N HIS A 196 -22.78 -4.72 -1.89
CA HIS A 196 -21.87 -4.95 -3.02
C HIS A 196 -22.43 -6.01 -3.98
N HIS A 197 -22.25 -5.75 -5.27
CA HIS A 197 -22.65 -6.67 -6.33
C HIS A 197 -21.42 -7.34 -6.93
N HIS A 198 -21.56 -8.62 -7.22
CA HIS A 198 -20.57 -9.36 -8.00
C HIS A 198 -20.58 -8.85 -9.45
N PHE A 199 -19.46 -8.97 -10.13
CA PHE A 199 -19.30 -8.56 -11.51
C PHE A 199 -18.52 -9.58 -12.31
N LYS A 200 -18.73 -9.58 -13.63
CA LYS A 200 -17.96 -10.45 -14.54
C LYS A 200 -16.60 -9.86 -14.81
N THR A 201 -15.61 -10.75 -14.89
CA THR A 201 -14.22 -10.33 -15.01
C THR A 201 -13.44 -11.34 -15.79
N LYS A 202 -12.58 -10.85 -16.69
CA LYS A 202 -11.49 -11.60 -17.29
C LYS A 202 -10.21 -11.20 -16.60
N ILE A 203 -9.47 -12.18 -16.08
CA ILE A 203 -8.15 -11.99 -15.49
C ILE A 203 -7.15 -12.75 -16.33
N GLN A 204 -6.15 -12.08 -16.84
CA GLN A 204 -5.01 -12.71 -17.51
C GLN A 204 -3.81 -12.59 -16.58
N ILE A 205 -3.19 -13.71 -16.25
CA ILE A 205 -1.96 -13.81 -15.47
C ILE A 205 -0.92 -14.43 -16.39
N ASP A 206 0.07 -13.65 -16.78
CA ASP A 206 1.03 -13.98 -17.83
C ASP A 206 0.30 -14.48 -19.09
N ASP A 207 0.52 -15.72 -19.52
CA ASP A 207 -0.11 -16.31 -20.70
C ASP A 207 -1.45 -17.02 -20.41
N GLN A 208 -1.91 -17.04 -19.14
CA GLN A 208 -3.11 -17.77 -18.75
C GLN A 208 -4.31 -16.83 -18.54
N SER A 209 -5.45 -17.15 -19.13
CA SER A 209 -6.69 -16.39 -18.97
C SER A 209 -7.71 -17.16 -18.12
N TYR A 210 -8.32 -16.43 -17.19
CA TYR A 210 -9.35 -16.91 -16.28
C TYR A 210 -10.60 -16.04 -16.41
N PHE A 211 -11.79 -16.66 -16.36
CA PHE A 211 -13.07 -15.97 -16.45
C PHE A 211 -13.86 -16.22 -15.17
N TYR A 212 -14.35 -15.15 -14.57
CA TYR A 212 -15.13 -15.16 -13.34
C TYR A 212 -16.47 -14.47 -13.57
N ASP A 213 -17.57 -15.17 -13.30
CA ASP A 213 -18.92 -14.62 -13.48
C ASP A 213 -19.42 -13.86 -12.26
N LYS A 214 -18.83 -14.11 -11.10
CA LYS A 214 -19.27 -13.56 -9.80
C LYS A 214 -18.10 -13.11 -8.96
N LEU A 215 -17.17 -12.35 -9.57
CA LEU A 215 -16.04 -11.82 -8.82
C LEU A 215 -16.52 -10.88 -7.73
N LEU A 216 -16.04 -11.08 -6.51
CA LEU A 216 -16.24 -10.17 -5.38
C LEU A 216 -15.10 -9.15 -5.33
N PHE A 217 -13.87 -9.63 -5.34
CA PHE A 217 -12.67 -8.79 -5.43
C PHE A 217 -11.47 -9.61 -5.91
N ILE A 218 -10.44 -8.90 -6.35
CA ILE A 218 -9.08 -9.39 -6.46
C ILE A 218 -8.14 -8.39 -5.77
N ALA A 219 -7.26 -8.91 -4.91
CA ALA A 219 -6.14 -8.17 -4.34
C ALA A 219 -4.83 -8.68 -4.97
N THR A 220 -4.12 -7.78 -5.65
CA THR A 220 -2.78 -8.04 -6.20
C THR A 220 -1.76 -7.57 -5.17
N MET A 221 -0.96 -8.49 -4.67
CA MET A 221 -0.14 -8.32 -3.49
C MET A 221 1.35 -8.39 -3.85
N ASN A 222 2.13 -7.46 -3.33
CA ASN A 222 3.57 -7.51 -3.26
C ASN A 222 4.05 -8.01 -1.89
N GLU A 223 3.21 -7.83 -0.87
CA GLU A 223 3.45 -8.16 0.53
C GLU A 223 2.39 -9.13 1.07
N PRO A 224 2.69 -9.92 2.12
CA PRO A 224 1.72 -10.86 2.68
C PRO A 224 0.48 -10.22 3.32
N TYR A 225 0.64 -9.03 3.93
CA TYR A 225 -0.36 -8.40 4.78
C TYR A 225 -0.97 -7.16 4.14
N GLU A 226 -2.27 -6.97 4.39
CA GLU A 226 -3.02 -5.78 4.00
C GLU A 226 -4.17 -5.51 4.99
N GLY A 227 -4.70 -4.29 4.98
CA GLY A 227 -5.92 -3.94 5.71
C GLY A 227 -5.79 -4.05 7.23
N GLY A 228 -4.56 -3.84 7.76
CA GLY A 228 -4.29 -3.86 9.19
C GLY A 228 -4.12 -5.26 9.76
N GLY A 229 -3.73 -6.23 8.95
CA GLY A 229 -3.33 -7.55 9.41
C GLY A 229 -3.96 -8.75 8.73
N PHE A 230 -4.76 -8.55 7.69
CA PHE A 230 -5.20 -9.65 6.84
C PHE A 230 -4.01 -10.20 6.04
N LYS A 231 -3.88 -11.51 6.02
CA LYS A 231 -2.80 -12.19 5.33
C LYS A 231 -3.32 -12.76 4.00
N PHE A 232 -3.64 -11.86 3.04
CA PHE A 232 -4.29 -12.24 1.79
C PHE A 232 -3.43 -13.13 0.89
N CYS A 233 -2.13 -12.88 0.82
CA CYS A 233 -1.20 -13.74 0.09
C CYS A 233 -0.07 -14.18 1.02
N PRO A 234 -0.23 -15.29 1.76
CA PRO A 234 0.72 -15.71 2.80
C PRO A 234 2.14 -15.97 2.31
N THR A 235 2.30 -16.26 1.04
CA THR A 235 3.58 -16.59 0.37
C THR A 235 4.19 -15.42 -0.37
N ALA A 236 3.51 -14.25 -0.42
CA ALA A 236 4.05 -13.09 -1.09
C ALA A 236 5.39 -12.65 -0.48
N ASN A 237 6.34 -12.33 -1.36
CA ASN A 237 7.69 -11.95 -0.99
C ASN A 237 8.11 -10.73 -1.82
N PRO A 238 8.39 -9.58 -1.18
CA PRO A 238 8.67 -8.33 -1.88
C PRO A 238 10.05 -8.28 -2.56
N CYS A 239 10.75 -9.40 -2.72
CA CYS A 239 12.09 -9.47 -3.29
C CYS A 239 12.27 -10.54 -4.38
N ASP A 240 11.20 -11.24 -4.77
CA ASP A 240 11.30 -12.38 -5.69
C ASP A 240 10.90 -12.06 -7.14
N GLY A 241 10.43 -10.84 -7.39
CA GLY A 241 10.00 -10.41 -8.73
C GLY A 241 8.67 -11.02 -9.17
N ILE A 242 7.83 -11.47 -8.22
CA ILE A 242 6.57 -12.15 -8.48
C ILE A 242 5.41 -11.40 -7.79
N LEU A 243 4.37 -11.09 -8.55
CA LEU A 243 3.11 -10.61 -8.00
C LEU A 243 2.24 -11.79 -7.54
N ASN A 244 1.62 -11.62 -6.40
CA ASN A 244 0.66 -12.57 -5.86
C ASN A 244 -0.76 -12.01 -5.98
N ALA A 245 -1.75 -12.86 -6.21
CA ALA A 245 -3.14 -12.46 -6.32
C ALA A 245 -4.05 -13.33 -5.44
N CYS A 246 -4.85 -12.69 -4.61
CA CYS A 246 -5.96 -13.32 -3.90
C CYS A 246 -7.26 -12.98 -4.63
N ILE A 247 -7.92 -13.99 -5.18
CA ILE A 247 -9.13 -13.86 -5.99
C ILE A 247 -10.29 -14.47 -5.22
N ALA A 248 -11.34 -13.68 -5.00
CA ALA A 248 -12.57 -14.09 -4.32
C ALA A 248 -13.73 -14.08 -5.33
N ASP A 249 -14.22 -15.28 -5.69
CA ASP A 249 -15.30 -15.46 -6.67
C ASP A 249 -16.44 -16.30 -6.10
N GLY A 250 -17.68 -15.92 -6.40
CA GLY A 250 -18.88 -16.64 -6.00
C GLY A 250 -19.15 -16.72 -4.49
N LEU A 251 -18.44 -15.90 -3.69
CA LEU A 251 -18.63 -15.87 -2.24
C LEU A 251 -19.90 -15.11 -1.87
N GLY A 252 -20.75 -15.78 -1.09
CA GLY A 252 -21.93 -15.15 -0.51
C GLY A 252 -21.63 -14.42 0.80
N ARG A 253 -22.65 -13.74 1.33
CA ARG A 253 -22.56 -12.97 2.59
C ARG A 253 -22.12 -13.83 3.78
N ILE A 254 -22.64 -15.06 3.87
CA ILE A 254 -22.31 -16.00 4.95
C ILE A 254 -20.87 -16.47 4.81
N ASP A 255 -20.41 -16.73 3.56
CA ASP A 255 -19.05 -17.17 3.29
C ASP A 255 -18.04 -16.11 3.74
N PHE A 256 -18.34 -14.82 3.52
CA PHE A 256 -17.52 -13.72 3.98
C PHE A 256 -17.22 -13.84 5.49
N PHE A 257 -18.25 -13.92 6.33
CA PHE A 257 -18.06 -14.02 7.79
C PHE A 257 -17.38 -15.31 8.22
N ARG A 258 -17.62 -16.41 7.50
CA ARG A 258 -16.98 -17.70 7.75
C ARG A 258 -15.50 -17.71 7.42
N ILE A 259 -15.12 -17.08 6.29
CA ILE A 259 -13.74 -17.07 5.76
C ILE A 259 -12.88 -16.01 6.47
N PHE A 260 -13.48 -14.93 6.93
CA PHE A 260 -12.80 -13.78 7.55
C PHE A 260 -11.76 -14.15 8.62
N PRO A 261 -12.05 -15.01 9.63
CA PRO A 261 -11.05 -15.40 10.64
C PRO A 261 -9.86 -16.17 10.04
N TYR A 262 -10.09 -16.87 8.93
CA TYR A 262 -9.03 -17.62 8.24
C TYR A 262 -8.16 -16.70 7.38
N ALA A 263 -8.72 -15.63 6.84
CA ALA A 263 -7.93 -14.61 6.12
C ALA A 263 -6.94 -13.91 7.06
N MET A 264 -7.30 -13.69 8.32
CA MET A 264 -6.37 -13.17 9.33
C MET A 264 -5.17 -14.11 9.58
N LYS A 265 -5.36 -15.41 9.40
CA LYS A 265 -4.33 -16.45 9.60
C LYS A 265 -3.61 -16.82 8.29
N GLY A 266 -4.08 -16.35 7.14
CA GLY A 266 -3.56 -16.74 5.83
C GLY A 266 -4.01 -18.15 5.38
N GLU A 267 -5.10 -18.69 5.95
CA GLU A 267 -5.61 -20.02 5.69
C GLU A 267 -6.88 -20.04 4.80
N HIS A 268 -7.26 -18.89 4.25
CA HIS A 268 -8.49 -18.74 3.48
C HIS A 268 -8.43 -19.40 2.09
N GLY A 269 -7.24 -19.65 1.54
CA GLY A 269 -7.06 -20.32 0.26
C GLY A 269 -7.63 -21.76 0.18
N LYS A 270 -7.96 -22.37 1.36
CA LYS A 270 -8.61 -23.69 1.41
C LYS A 270 -10.11 -23.67 1.11
N PHE A 271 -10.72 -22.50 1.04
CA PHE A 271 -12.16 -22.39 0.81
C PHE A 271 -12.49 -22.31 -0.68
N LYS A 272 -13.55 -22.99 -1.08
CA LYS A 272 -14.12 -22.86 -2.43
C LYS A 272 -14.51 -21.39 -2.67
N GLY A 273 -14.15 -20.86 -3.83
CA GLY A 273 -14.39 -19.46 -4.15
C GLY A 273 -13.23 -18.53 -3.80
N VAL A 274 -12.16 -19.06 -3.16
CA VAL A 274 -10.90 -18.33 -2.98
C VAL A 274 -9.81 -19.03 -3.80
N SER A 275 -9.07 -18.24 -4.57
CA SER A 275 -7.93 -18.72 -5.36
C SER A 275 -6.72 -17.85 -5.11
N LEU A 276 -5.58 -18.46 -4.81
CA LEU A 276 -4.29 -17.79 -4.74
C LEU A 276 -3.53 -18.10 -6.03
N LYS A 277 -3.04 -17.08 -6.69
CA LYS A 277 -2.34 -17.13 -7.97
C LYS A 277 -1.08 -16.28 -7.88
N GLU A 278 -0.14 -16.52 -8.78
CA GLU A 278 1.09 -15.74 -8.91
C GLU A 278 1.45 -15.54 -10.38
N GLY A 279 2.16 -14.50 -10.69
CA GLY A 279 2.64 -14.18 -12.04
C GLY A 279 3.43 -12.88 -12.07
N LYS A 280 4.05 -12.60 -13.20
CA LYS A 280 4.83 -11.37 -13.41
C LYS A 280 3.97 -10.20 -13.87
N GLN A 281 2.90 -10.51 -14.60
CA GLN A 281 1.96 -9.52 -15.10
C GLN A 281 0.52 -10.01 -14.89
N ILE A 282 -0.34 -9.14 -14.40
CA ILE A 282 -1.76 -9.44 -14.19
C ILE A 282 -2.57 -8.35 -14.89
N HIS A 283 -3.33 -8.73 -15.93
CA HIS A 283 -4.25 -7.84 -16.62
C HIS A 283 -5.70 -8.20 -16.27
N ILE A 284 -6.48 -7.18 -15.90
CA ILE A 284 -7.87 -7.36 -15.45
C ILE A 284 -8.79 -6.50 -16.28
N GLN A 285 -9.86 -7.12 -16.80
CA GLN A 285 -10.95 -6.48 -17.51
C GLN A 285 -12.27 -6.81 -16.83
N THR A 286 -13.06 -5.82 -16.49
CA THR A 286 -14.37 -5.96 -15.83
C THR A 286 -15.50 -5.48 -16.77
N GLU A 287 -16.71 -6.03 -16.60
CA GLU A 287 -17.87 -5.64 -17.43
C GLU A 287 -18.38 -4.22 -17.15
N GLN A 288 -17.98 -3.65 -16.01
CA GLN A 288 -18.38 -2.31 -15.58
C GLN A 288 -17.25 -1.66 -14.78
N PRO A 289 -17.19 -0.32 -14.73
CA PRO A 289 -16.18 0.37 -13.93
C PRO A 289 -16.33 0.08 -12.44
N VAL A 290 -15.25 -0.39 -11.82
CA VAL A 290 -15.15 -0.71 -10.38
C VAL A 290 -14.06 0.09 -9.71
N TRP A 291 -14.16 0.30 -8.40
CA TRP A 291 -13.12 0.96 -7.63
C TRP A 291 -11.82 0.15 -7.61
N VAL A 292 -10.71 0.88 -7.63
CA VAL A 292 -9.35 0.36 -7.49
C VAL A 292 -8.61 1.17 -6.45
N HIS A 293 -7.81 0.53 -5.61
CA HIS A 293 -6.89 1.19 -4.69
C HIS A 293 -5.44 0.77 -4.92
N THR A 294 -4.50 1.58 -4.44
CA THR A 294 -3.09 1.26 -4.26
C THR A 294 -2.71 1.56 -2.82
N ASP A 295 -2.27 0.56 -2.04
CA ASP A 295 -1.98 0.67 -0.60
C ASP A 295 -3.13 1.33 0.20
N GLY A 296 -4.39 1.06 -0.20
CA GLY A 296 -5.59 1.62 0.41
C GLY A 296 -6.00 3.01 -0.08
N GLU A 297 -5.22 3.64 -0.97
CA GLU A 297 -5.55 4.96 -1.57
C GLU A 297 -6.33 4.77 -2.88
N VAL A 298 -7.52 5.37 -2.95
CA VAL A 298 -8.47 5.24 -4.07
C VAL A 298 -8.57 6.56 -4.82
N GLU A 299 -8.42 6.51 -6.16
CA GLU A 299 -8.54 7.70 -7.01
C GLU A 299 -9.67 7.58 -8.04
N TYR A 300 -9.70 6.45 -8.77
CA TYR A 300 -10.60 6.26 -9.90
C TYR A 300 -11.28 4.90 -9.85
N LYS A 301 -12.40 4.80 -10.56
CA LYS A 301 -12.92 3.52 -11.05
C LYS A 301 -12.30 3.21 -12.41
N THR A 302 -12.27 1.94 -12.75
CA THR A 302 -11.78 1.46 -14.05
C THR A 302 -12.48 0.16 -14.45
N ASP A 303 -12.50 -0.12 -15.73
CA ASP A 303 -12.89 -1.41 -16.30
C ASP A 303 -11.70 -2.19 -16.89
N SER A 304 -10.49 -1.57 -16.91
CA SER A 304 -9.28 -2.22 -17.43
C SER A 304 -8.01 -1.71 -16.76
N VAL A 305 -7.25 -2.65 -16.17
CA VAL A 305 -5.95 -2.34 -15.53
C VAL A 305 -4.93 -3.43 -15.82
N THR A 306 -3.66 -3.05 -15.72
CA THR A 306 -2.52 -3.98 -15.72
C THR A 306 -1.66 -3.75 -14.50
N TYR A 307 -1.23 -4.83 -13.86
CA TYR A 307 -0.27 -4.87 -12.76
C TYR A 307 1.02 -5.53 -13.19
N TYR A 308 2.13 -4.97 -12.76
CA TYR A 308 3.47 -5.55 -12.94
C TYR A 308 4.42 -5.00 -11.87
N LEU A 309 5.61 -5.56 -11.75
CA LEU A 309 6.68 -5.01 -10.91
C LEU A 309 7.63 -4.18 -11.77
N MET A 310 8.12 -3.06 -11.22
CA MET A 310 9.16 -2.26 -11.88
C MET A 310 10.44 -3.09 -12.03
N ASP A 311 11.24 -2.77 -13.04
CA ASP A 311 12.58 -3.33 -13.19
C ASP A 311 13.52 -2.75 -12.11
N GLU A 312 13.37 -1.45 -11.81
CA GLU A 312 14.09 -0.78 -10.73
C GLU A 312 13.57 -1.21 -9.36
N LYS A 313 14.47 -1.36 -8.41
CA LYS A 313 14.16 -1.75 -7.03
C LYS A 313 14.30 -0.57 -6.08
N LEU A 314 13.57 -0.60 -4.99
CA LEU A 314 13.73 0.35 -3.91
C LEU A 314 14.79 -0.16 -2.92
N HIS A 315 15.91 0.57 -2.76
CA HIS A 315 16.90 0.25 -1.71
C HIS A 315 16.34 0.64 -0.35
N PHE A 316 15.86 -0.36 0.39
CA PHE A 316 15.19 -0.16 1.67
C PHE A 316 16.15 -0.39 2.84
N LEU A 317 16.30 0.64 3.72
CA LEU A 317 17.21 0.65 4.85
C LEU A 317 16.53 0.17 6.15
N GLY A 318 17.30 -0.56 6.96
CA GLY A 318 16.88 -0.94 8.31
C GLY A 318 15.96 -2.15 8.38
N TRP A 319 16.01 -3.01 7.36
CA TRP A 319 15.21 -4.24 7.27
C TRP A 319 16.06 -5.51 7.27
#